data_6bae196da70f875a9dd7e74d0c2cdfdd
#
_entry.id   6bae196da70f875a9dd7e74d0c2cdfdd
#
_cell.length_a   1.000
_cell.length_b   1.000
_cell.length_c   1.000
_cell.angle_alpha   90.00
_cell.angle_beta   90.00
_cell.angle_gamma   90.00
#
_symmetry.space_group_name_H-M   'P 1'
#
loop_
_entity.id
_entity.type
_entity.pdbx_description
1 polymer ?
#
loop_
_entity_poly.entity_id
_entity_poly.type
_entity_poly.pdbx_seq_one_letter_code
_entity_poly.pdbx_strand_id
1 'polypeptide(L)'
;LVNSKSEAVMSIVSDKYKVVTNEEIFSGFCNSIASSGVDATDATVNVKQTDAGERAMVDFIFPNQLIRVGDDASTTALQLCALNSSDGSLRYSAKAGGFRIKCLNGQVLGSIVGSYSSTHTAKLDVDAGAAQVVRMIEEFNKAQDYWAAMMREPCSTNVAIKVIMQFLNIKGEARQNYSRNNTVARWATTSMRSTTS
;
A
#
# COMPACT_ATOMS: atom_id res chain seq x y z
N LEU A 1 -11.03 -4.74 -27.25
CA LEU A 1 -10.32 -5.87 -26.68
C LEU A 1 -11.30 -6.97 -26.32
N VAL A 2 -10.95 -8.19 -26.61
CA VAL A 2 -11.73 -9.39 -26.35
C VAL A 2 -10.84 -10.38 -25.61
N ASN A 3 -11.39 -11.02 -24.61
CA ASN A 3 -10.67 -12.09 -23.89
C ASN A 3 -10.59 -13.32 -24.81
N SER A 4 -9.39 -13.78 -25.11
CA SER A 4 -9.15 -14.88 -26.07
C SER A 4 -9.68 -16.24 -25.60
N LYS A 5 -9.93 -16.42 -24.30
CA LYS A 5 -10.44 -17.68 -23.73
C LYS A 5 -11.96 -17.70 -23.60
N SER A 6 -12.55 -16.59 -23.19
CA SER A 6 -13.99 -16.51 -22.91
C SER A 6 -14.79 -15.82 -24.03
N GLU A 7 -14.10 -15.24 -25.03
CA GLU A 7 -14.67 -14.40 -26.09
C GLU A 7 -15.47 -13.19 -25.57
N ALA A 8 -15.38 -12.90 -24.28
CA ALA A 8 -16.04 -11.76 -23.68
C ALA A 8 -15.40 -10.44 -24.12
N VAL A 9 -16.22 -9.46 -24.42
CA VAL A 9 -15.76 -8.10 -24.75
C VAL A 9 -15.29 -7.44 -23.45
N MET A 10 -14.00 -7.14 -23.39
CA MET A 10 -13.38 -6.47 -22.23
C MET A 10 -13.52 -4.95 -22.30
N SER A 11 -13.21 -4.37 -23.46
CA SER A 11 -13.30 -2.91 -23.64
C SER A 11 -13.14 -2.49 -25.10
N ILE A 12 -13.48 -1.22 -25.35
CA ILE A 12 -13.16 -0.50 -26.59
C ILE A 12 -12.11 0.54 -26.23
N VAL A 13 -10.91 0.42 -26.77
CA VAL A 13 -9.79 1.31 -26.50
C VAL A 13 -9.27 1.93 -27.80
N SER A 14 -8.50 3.02 -27.71
CA SER A 14 -7.90 3.64 -28.89
C SER A 14 -6.72 2.79 -29.43
N ASP A 15 -6.35 3.06 -30.66
CA ASP A 15 -5.17 2.48 -31.33
C ASP A 15 -3.83 2.81 -30.62
N LYS A 16 -3.82 3.87 -29.80
CA LYS A 16 -2.68 4.30 -28.99
C LYS A 16 -2.59 3.61 -27.63
N TYR A 17 -3.60 2.81 -27.29
CA TYR A 17 -3.61 2.08 -26.02
C TYR A 17 -2.65 0.91 -26.08
N LYS A 18 -1.63 0.90 -25.21
CA LYS A 18 -0.72 -0.24 -25.09
C LYS A 18 -1.39 -1.32 -24.24
N VAL A 19 -1.77 -2.39 -24.88
CA VAL A 19 -2.28 -3.59 -24.17
C VAL A 19 -1.09 -4.28 -23.52
N VAL A 20 -1.17 -4.50 -22.21
CA VAL A 20 -0.27 -5.36 -21.47
C VAL A 20 -1.14 -6.36 -20.71
N THR A 21 -0.82 -7.62 -20.86
CA THR A 21 -1.60 -8.69 -20.24
C THR A 21 -1.36 -8.76 -18.74
N ASN A 22 -2.33 -9.28 -18.00
CA ASN A 22 -2.17 -9.55 -16.58
C ASN A 22 -0.99 -10.52 -16.33
N GLU A 23 -0.79 -11.48 -17.24
CA GLU A 23 0.31 -12.44 -17.18
C GLU A 23 1.68 -11.76 -17.27
N GLU A 24 1.88 -10.85 -18.22
CA GLU A 24 3.13 -10.09 -18.39
C GLU A 24 3.46 -9.28 -17.12
N ILE A 25 2.46 -8.56 -16.59
CA ILE A 25 2.66 -7.72 -15.40
C ILE A 25 2.95 -8.58 -14.17
N PHE A 26 2.15 -9.60 -13.92
CA PHE A 26 2.30 -10.39 -12.71
C PHE A 26 3.54 -11.29 -12.76
N SER A 27 3.92 -11.78 -13.93
CA SER A 27 5.19 -12.51 -14.10
C SER A 27 6.39 -11.61 -13.85
N GLY A 28 6.41 -10.40 -14.40
CA GLY A 28 7.45 -9.41 -14.11
C GLY A 28 7.53 -9.06 -12.63
N PHE A 29 6.37 -8.93 -11.98
CA PHE A 29 6.28 -8.67 -10.55
C PHE A 29 6.85 -9.83 -9.71
N CYS A 30 6.47 -11.08 -10.02
CA CYS A 30 6.98 -12.28 -9.36
C CYS A 30 8.51 -12.43 -9.56
N ASN A 31 9.01 -12.18 -10.76
CA ASN A 31 10.45 -12.23 -11.05
C ASN A 31 11.22 -11.20 -10.21
N SER A 32 10.65 -10.00 -10.03
CA SER A 32 11.26 -8.95 -9.20
C SER A 32 11.27 -9.33 -7.72
N ILE A 33 10.20 -9.92 -7.22
CA ILE A 33 10.15 -10.47 -5.86
C ILE A 33 11.26 -11.54 -5.69
N ALA A 34 11.36 -12.49 -6.60
CA ALA A 34 12.37 -13.53 -6.57
C ALA A 34 13.80 -12.97 -6.59
N SER A 35 14.05 -11.93 -7.39
CA SER A 35 15.37 -11.30 -7.49
C SER A 35 15.73 -10.38 -6.32
N SER A 36 14.75 -9.95 -5.52
CA SER A 36 14.97 -9.04 -4.39
C SER A 36 15.61 -9.72 -3.17
N GLY A 37 15.65 -11.05 -3.15
CA GLY A 37 16.12 -11.82 -2.00
C GLY A 37 15.14 -11.85 -0.82
N VAL A 38 13.90 -11.37 -1.00
CA VAL A 38 12.87 -11.47 0.03
C VAL A 38 12.48 -12.94 0.24
N ASP A 39 12.34 -13.36 1.48
CA ASP A 39 11.82 -14.70 1.80
C ASP A 39 10.32 -14.77 1.48
N ALA A 40 10.01 -15.50 0.41
CA ALA A 40 8.64 -15.70 -0.07
C ALA A 40 8.06 -17.07 0.30
N THR A 41 8.74 -17.87 1.15
CA THR A 41 8.37 -19.26 1.46
C THR A 41 6.92 -19.40 1.93
N ASP A 42 6.48 -18.50 2.83
CA ASP A 42 5.13 -18.48 3.40
C ASP A 42 4.27 -17.32 2.87
N ALA A 43 4.64 -16.75 1.72
CA ALA A 43 3.91 -15.63 1.17
C ALA A 43 2.46 -16.03 0.81
N THR A 44 1.50 -15.23 1.28
CA THR A 44 0.11 -15.37 0.87
C THR A 44 -0.11 -14.54 -0.40
N VAL A 45 -0.65 -15.19 -1.44
CA VAL A 45 -0.97 -14.53 -2.71
C VAL A 45 -2.48 -14.50 -2.91
N ASN A 46 -3.05 -13.30 -3.00
CA ASN A 46 -4.46 -13.10 -3.29
C ASN A 46 -4.61 -12.49 -4.68
N VAL A 47 -5.32 -13.18 -5.55
CA VAL A 47 -5.63 -12.68 -6.89
C VAL A 47 -7.11 -12.35 -6.97
N LYS A 48 -7.44 -11.15 -7.41
CA LYS A 48 -8.80 -10.70 -7.68
C LYS A 48 -8.87 -10.20 -9.11
N GLN A 49 -9.92 -10.60 -9.81
CA GLN A 49 -10.18 -10.11 -11.16
C GLN A 49 -11.68 -9.99 -11.39
N THR A 50 -12.06 -9.16 -12.34
CA THR A 50 -13.42 -9.10 -12.85
C THR A 50 -13.73 -10.31 -13.74
N ASP A 51 -15.00 -10.58 -14.02
CA ASP A 51 -15.44 -11.79 -14.71
C ASP A 51 -14.83 -11.95 -16.10
N ALA A 52 -14.69 -10.86 -16.86
CA ALA A 52 -14.04 -10.89 -18.17
C ALA A 52 -12.51 -10.73 -18.09
N GLY A 53 -11.95 -10.48 -16.90
CA GLY A 53 -10.51 -10.29 -16.67
C GLY A 53 -9.98 -8.92 -17.08
N GLU A 54 -10.87 -7.93 -17.34
CA GLU A 54 -10.49 -6.60 -17.77
C GLU A 54 -9.77 -5.80 -16.68
N ARG A 55 -9.97 -6.16 -15.42
CA ARG A 55 -9.26 -5.61 -14.26
C ARG A 55 -8.74 -6.73 -13.40
N ALA A 56 -7.52 -6.61 -12.97
CA ALA A 56 -6.91 -7.58 -12.07
C ALA A 56 -6.05 -6.90 -11.02
N MET A 57 -6.02 -7.52 -9.84
CA MET A 57 -5.19 -7.15 -8.71
C MET A 57 -4.53 -8.40 -8.16
N VAL A 58 -3.27 -8.30 -7.81
CA VAL A 58 -2.57 -9.32 -7.03
C VAL A 58 -1.96 -8.68 -5.80
N ASP A 59 -2.20 -9.30 -4.65
CA ASP A 59 -1.59 -8.93 -3.37
C ASP A 59 -0.67 -10.06 -2.90
N PHE A 60 0.55 -9.70 -2.54
CA PHE A 60 1.50 -10.56 -1.86
C PHE A 60 1.69 -10.07 -0.44
N ILE A 61 1.49 -10.93 0.54
CA ILE A 61 1.72 -10.66 1.96
C ILE A 61 2.83 -11.57 2.43
N PHE A 62 3.91 -11.00 2.98
CA PHE A 62 5.10 -11.71 3.41
C PHE A 62 5.13 -11.78 4.94
N PRO A 63 4.66 -12.88 5.54
CA PRO A 63 4.55 -13.00 7.00
C PRO A 63 5.91 -13.03 7.69
N ASN A 64 6.99 -13.37 6.98
CA ASN A 64 8.35 -13.41 7.50
C ASN A 64 9.09 -12.07 7.37
N GLN A 65 8.57 -11.12 6.59
CA GLN A 65 9.10 -9.75 6.46
C GLN A 65 8.32 -8.82 7.39
N LEU A 66 8.72 -8.80 8.65
CA LEU A 66 7.98 -8.12 9.72
C LEU A 66 8.71 -6.89 10.23
N ILE A 67 7.96 -5.81 10.38
CA ILE A 67 8.37 -4.66 11.17
C ILE A 67 7.64 -4.69 12.51
N ARG A 68 8.41 -4.55 13.59
CA ARG A 68 7.89 -4.34 14.95
C ARG A 68 8.17 -2.89 15.35
N VAL A 69 7.12 -2.20 15.78
CA VAL A 69 7.23 -0.81 16.19
C VAL A 69 7.00 -0.72 17.69
N GLY A 70 8.09 -0.44 18.45
CA GLY A 70 8.06 -0.36 19.90
C GLY A 70 7.62 -1.64 20.59
N ASP A 71 6.90 -1.51 21.70
CA ASP A 71 6.36 -2.63 22.50
C ASP A 71 5.02 -3.14 21.98
N ASP A 72 4.54 -2.66 20.84
CA ASP A 72 3.30 -3.14 20.23
C ASP A 72 3.47 -4.62 19.82
N ALA A 73 2.68 -5.49 20.42
CA ALA A 73 2.66 -6.91 20.10
C ALA A 73 2.17 -7.18 18.66
N SER A 74 1.61 -6.17 17.97
CA SER A 74 1.17 -6.31 16.58
C SER A 74 2.34 -6.10 15.64
N THR A 75 2.58 -7.10 14.80
CA THR A 75 3.55 -7.02 13.72
C THR A 75 2.92 -6.46 12.45
N THR A 76 3.71 -5.73 11.68
CA THR A 76 3.33 -5.24 10.35
C THR A 76 4.13 -6.00 9.32
N ALA A 77 3.46 -6.80 8.49
CA ALA A 77 4.09 -7.55 7.42
C ALA A 77 4.25 -6.70 6.16
N LEU A 78 5.27 -6.98 5.36
CA LEU A 78 5.38 -6.41 4.02
C LEU A 78 4.20 -6.88 3.17
N GLN A 79 3.53 -5.94 2.52
CA GLN A 79 2.54 -6.21 1.48
C GLN A 79 2.96 -5.53 0.19
N LEU A 80 2.93 -6.28 -0.89
CA LEU A 80 3.10 -5.78 -2.26
C LEU A 80 1.80 -5.99 -3.02
N CYS A 81 1.36 -4.96 -3.74
CA CYS A 81 0.13 -5.01 -4.53
C CYS A 81 0.42 -4.53 -5.96
N ALA A 82 -0.02 -5.29 -6.95
CA ALA A 82 -0.04 -4.86 -8.34
C ALA A 82 -1.47 -4.81 -8.86
N LEU A 83 -1.77 -3.76 -9.62
CA LEU A 83 -3.06 -3.52 -10.26
C LEU A 83 -2.86 -3.33 -11.76
N ASN A 84 -3.73 -3.92 -12.54
CA ASN A 84 -3.77 -3.75 -13.98
C ASN A 84 -5.20 -3.63 -14.49
N SER A 85 -5.40 -2.93 -15.59
CA SER A 85 -6.66 -3.01 -16.35
C SER A 85 -6.42 -2.99 -17.85
N SER A 86 -7.30 -3.64 -18.58
CA SER A 86 -7.34 -3.62 -20.04
C SER A 86 -8.50 -2.78 -20.56
N ASP A 87 -9.33 -2.22 -19.68
CA ASP A 87 -10.51 -1.40 -20.02
C ASP A 87 -10.22 0.12 -19.96
N GLY A 88 -8.99 0.50 -19.66
CA GLY A 88 -8.59 1.91 -19.52
C GLY A 88 -9.06 2.58 -18.23
N SER A 89 -9.75 1.89 -17.33
CA SER A 89 -10.29 2.46 -16.09
C SER A 89 -9.23 2.69 -15.02
N LEU A 90 -8.18 1.86 -15.01
CA LEU A 90 -7.08 1.93 -14.06
C LEU A 90 -5.74 2.06 -14.79
N ARG A 91 -4.79 2.67 -14.12
CA ARG A 91 -3.39 2.63 -14.53
C ARG A 91 -2.74 1.34 -14.05
N TYR A 92 -1.77 0.82 -14.78
CA TYR A 92 -0.84 -0.12 -14.16
C TYR A 92 -0.21 0.54 -12.94
N SER A 93 -0.26 -0.14 -11.81
CA SER A 93 0.38 0.36 -10.60
C SER A 93 0.91 -0.78 -9.74
N ALA A 94 2.05 -0.52 -9.11
CA ALA A 94 2.65 -1.34 -8.08
C ALA A 94 2.79 -0.52 -6.80
N LYS A 95 2.51 -1.12 -5.66
CA LYS A 95 2.58 -0.45 -4.36
C LYS A 95 3.20 -1.41 -3.35
N ALA A 96 3.99 -0.85 -2.44
CA ALA A 96 4.45 -1.54 -1.25
C ALA A 96 4.01 -0.80 0.00
N GLY A 97 3.63 -1.55 1.01
CA GLY A 97 3.18 -0.99 2.28
C GLY A 97 3.26 -2.03 3.41
N GLY A 98 2.81 -1.63 4.58
CA GLY A 98 2.70 -2.51 5.73
C GLY A 98 1.28 -3.07 5.88
N PHE A 99 1.18 -4.37 6.02
CA PHE A 99 -0.06 -5.06 6.37
C PHE A 99 -0.05 -5.43 7.85
N ARG A 100 -1.03 -4.92 8.60
CA ARG A 100 -1.12 -5.21 10.03
C ARG A 100 -1.94 -6.47 10.26
N ILE A 101 -1.31 -7.53 10.76
CA ILE A 101 -1.89 -8.88 10.88
C ILE A 101 -3.12 -8.92 11.81
N LYS A 102 -3.26 -7.99 12.76
CA LYS A 102 -4.42 -7.93 13.67
C LYS A 102 -5.70 -7.33 13.07
N CYS A 103 -5.64 -6.72 11.91
CA CYS A 103 -6.82 -6.13 11.28
C CYS A 103 -7.47 -7.15 10.35
N LEU A 104 -8.47 -7.89 10.85
CA LEU A 104 -9.26 -8.86 10.08
C LEU A 104 -10.03 -8.25 8.89
N ASN A 105 -10.12 -6.91 8.81
CA ASN A 105 -10.89 -6.20 7.79
C ASN A 105 -10.10 -5.90 6.51
N GLY A 106 -8.87 -6.41 6.36
CA GLY A 106 -8.05 -6.15 5.17
C GLY A 106 -7.65 -4.68 4.98
N GLN A 107 -7.81 -3.85 5.99
CA GLN A 107 -7.32 -2.47 5.95
C GLN A 107 -5.80 -2.47 6.05
N VAL A 108 -5.17 -2.00 5.01
CA VAL A 108 -3.73 -1.69 5.02
C VAL A 108 -3.55 -0.44 5.86
N LEU A 109 -3.26 -0.62 7.15
CA LEU A 109 -2.84 0.45 8.04
C LEU A 109 -1.33 0.59 7.92
N GLY A 110 -0.88 1.42 7.01
CA GLY A 110 0.53 1.68 6.85
C GLY A 110 0.76 2.78 5.84
N SER A 111 1.82 3.55 6.02
CA SER A 111 2.30 4.43 4.98
C SER A 111 2.68 3.57 3.77
N ILE A 112 2.24 3.97 2.59
CA ILE A 112 2.77 3.44 1.34
C ILE A 112 4.26 3.78 1.35
N VAL A 113 5.11 2.76 1.42
CA VAL A 113 6.56 2.93 1.47
C VAL A 113 7.08 3.25 0.07
N GLY A 114 6.39 2.77 -0.96
CA GLY A 114 6.71 3.06 -2.34
C GLY A 114 5.54 2.80 -3.27
N SER A 115 5.53 3.49 -4.40
CA SER A 115 4.54 3.25 -5.45
C SER A 115 5.11 3.55 -6.83
N TYR A 116 4.65 2.80 -7.81
CA TYR A 116 4.84 3.04 -9.23
C TYR A 116 3.48 3.11 -9.91
N SER A 117 3.31 3.99 -10.89
CA SER A 117 2.09 4.05 -11.68
C SER A 117 2.39 4.54 -13.08
N SER A 118 1.85 3.87 -14.10
CA SER A 118 1.98 4.24 -15.49
C SER A 118 0.66 4.04 -16.24
N THR A 119 0.39 4.96 -17.16
CA THR A 119 -0.76 4.83 -18.08
C THR A 119 -0.44 3.86 -19.20
N HIS A 120 -1.46 3.19 -19.73
CA HIS A 120 -1.37 2.26 -20.86
C HIS A 120 -1.15 3.00 -22.20
N THR A 121 -0.02 3.64 -22.32
CA THR A 121 0.44 4.34 -23.53
C THR A 121 1.78 3.75 -23.98
N ALA A 122 2.31 4.20 -25.10
CA ALA A 122 3.64 3.78 -25.58
C ALA A 122 4.76 3.94 -24.54
N LYS A 123 4.55 4.80 -23.53
CA LYS A 123 5.49 5.03 -22.41
C LYS A 123 5.40 3.98 -21.30
N LEU A 124 4.42 3.07 -21.34
CA LEU A 124 4.31 2.02 -20.33
C LEU A 124 5.51 1.09 -20.42
N ASP A 125 6.26 1.04 -19.34
CA ASP A 125 7.42 0.17 -19.15
C ASP A 125 7.13 -0.76 -17.96
N VAL A 126 6.91 -2.04 -18.25
CA VAL A 126 6.62 -3.07 -17.25
C VAL A 126 7.88 -3.39 -16.45
N ASP A 127 9.05 -3.39 -17.11
CA ASP A 127 10.33 -3.70 -16.46
C ASP A 127 10.73 -2.59 -15.49
N ALA A 128 10.47 -1.33 -15.83
CA ALA A 128 10.66 -0.22 -14.90
C ALA A 128 9.75 -0.35 -13.67
N GLY A 129 8.51 -0.80 -13.86
CA GLY A 129 7.60 -1.09 -12.75
C GLY A 129 8.11 -2.22 -11.87
N ALA A 130 8.61 -3.28 -12.48
CA ALA A 130 9.21 -4.43 -11.81
C ALA A 130 10.47 -4.03 -11.03
N ALA A 131 11.36 -3.23 -11.60
CA ALA A 131 12.56 -2.72 -10.92
C ALA A 131 12.22 -1.87 -9.68
N GLN A 132 11.10 -1.14 -9.70
CA GLN A 132 10.64 -0.38 -8.54
C GLN A 132 10.22 -1.28 -7.37
N VAL A 133 9.73 -2.49 -7.62
CA VAL A 133 9.34 -3.44 -6.55
C VAL A 133 10.54 -3.76 -5.65
N VAL A 134 11.70 -4.02 -6.24
CA VAL A 134 12.93 -4.29 -5.48
C VAL A 134 13.27 -3.12 -4.56
N ARG A 135 13.24 -1.89 -5.10
CA ARG A 135 13.48 -0.68 -4.30
C ARG A 135 12.45 -0.49 -3.19
N MET A 136 11.19 -0.80 -3.46
CA MET A 136 10.13 -0.70 -2.46
C MET A 136 10.36 -1.66 -1.29
N ILE A 137 10.87 -2.87 -1.56
CA ILE A 137 11.22 -3.85 -0.53
C ILE A 137 12.39 -3.32 0.32
N GLU A 138 13.41 -2.76 -0.31
CA GLU A 138 14.54 -2.14 0.38
C GLU A 138 14.08 -0.99 1.28
N GLU A 139 13.22 -0.10 0.78
CA GLU A 139 12.68 1.01 1.56
C GLU A 139 11.78 0.54 2.72
N PHE A 140 11.04 -0.54 2.54
CA PHE A 140 10.29 -1.15 3.64
C PHE A 140 11.22 -1.61 4.76
N ASN A 141 12.33 -2.26 4.43
CA ASN A 141 13.30 -2.71 5.41
C ASN A 141 13.94 -1.52 6.18
N LYS A 142 14.23 -0.42 5.49
CA LYS A 142 14.75 0.82 6.12
C LYS A 142 13.70 1.52 6.99
N ALA A 143 12.42 1.38 6.67
CA ALA A 143 11.33 2.02 7.40
C ALA A 143 11.23 1.54 8.86
N GLN A 144 11.72 0.34 9.17
CA GLN A 144 11.75 -0.19 10.53
C GLN A 144 12.56 0.72 11.47
N ASP A 145 13.76 1.09 11.08
CA ASP A 145 14.64 1.92 11.91
C ASP A 145 14.06 3.33 12.10
N TYR A 146 13.48 3.87 11.02
CA TYR A 146 12.81 5.16 11.05
C TYR A 146 11.62 5.16 12.02
N TRP A 147 10.76 4.15 11.97
CA TRP A 147 9.60 4.05 12.85
C TRP A 147 10.03 3.79 14.31
N ALA A 148 11.06 2.96 14.51
CA ALA A 148 11.63 2.75 15.84
C ALA A 148 12.22 4.04 16.44
N ALA A 149 12.86 4.87 15.62
CA ALA A 149 13.35 6.17 16.04
C ALA A 149 12.19 7.13 16.39
N MET A 150 11.16 7.21 15.54
CA MET A 150 9.98 8.03 15.81
C MET A 150 9.27 7.66 17.13
N MET A 151 9.21 6.38 17.47
CA MET A 151 8.59 5.92 18.72
C MET A 151 9.36 6.35 19.98
N ARG A 152 10.65 6.65 19.85
CA ARG A 152 11.48 7.14 20.96
C ARG A 152 11.36 8.65 21.16
N GLU A 153 10.85 9.37 20.17
CA GLU A 153 10.70 10.81 20.26
C GLU A 153 9.54 11.19 21.19
N PRO A 154 9.78 12.01 22.21
CA PRO A 154 8.70 12.45 23.10
C PRO A 154 7.73 13.35 22.35
N CYS A 155 6.46 12.93 22.30
CA CYS A 155 5.41 13.71 21.66
C CYS A 155 4.46 14.28 22.72
N SER A 156 4.48 15.60 22.93
CA SER A 156 3.50 16.25 23.80
C SER A 156 2.13 16.25 23.14
N THR A 157 1.05 16.23 23.94
CA THR A 157 -0.34 16.31 23.46
C THR A 157 -0.56 17.48 22.51
N ASN A 158 0.07 18.64 22.79
CA ASN A 158 -0.06 19.81 21.94
C ASN A 158 0.58 19.62 20.54
N VAL A 159 1.70 18.91 20.47
CA VAL A 159 2.36 18.56 19.21
C VAL A 159 1.50 17.56 18.43
N ALA A 160 1.02 16.52 19.10
CA ALA A 160 0.11 15.53 18.48
C ALA A 160 -1.15 16.18 17.87
N ILE A 161 -1.80 17.08 18.63
CA ILE A 161 -2.95 17.84 18.16
C ILE A 161 -2.60 18.67 16.92
N LYS A 162 -1.48 19.39 16.92
CA LYS A 162 -1.04 20.20 15.78
C LYS A 162 -0.83 19.34 14.52
N VAL A 163 -0.18 18.18 14.66
CA VAL A 163 0.07 17.25 13.56
C VAL A 163 -1.27 16.73 12.99
N ILE A 164 -2.19 16.27 13.86
CA ILE A 164 -3.51 15.78 13.44
C ILE A 164 -4.29 16.88 12.72
N MET A 165 -4.29 18.10 13.26
CA MET A 165 -4.99 19.24 12.62
C MET A 165 -4.39 19.60 11.27
N GLN A 166 -3.07 19.52 11.13
CA GLN A 166 -2.38 19.74 9.86
C GLN A 166 -2.73 18.64 8.85
N PHE A 167 -2.74 17.38 9.28
CA PHE A 167 -3.11 16.25 8.44
C PHE A 167 -4.57 16.36 7.94
N LEU A 168 -5.48 16.75 8.80
CA LEU A 168 -6.90 16.97 8.46
C LEU A 168 -7.15 18.31 7.74
N ASN A 169 -6.09 19.08 7.45
CA ASN A 169 -6.17 20.40 6.81
C ASN A 169 -7.14 21.37 7.52
N ILE A 170 -7.26 21.30 8.84
CA ILE A 170 -8.13 22.15 9.65
C ILE A 170 -7.44 23.52 9.82
N LYS A 171 -8.07 24.58 9.26
CA LYS A 171 -7.56 25.96 9.29
C LYS A 171 -8.51 26.88 10.06
N GLY A 172 -7.94 28.01 10.60
CA GLY A 172 -8.71 29.11 11.14
C GLY A 172 -9.49 28.81 12.43
N GLU A 173 -10.71 29.35 12.55
CA GLU A 173 -11.56 29.24 13.75
C GLU A 173 -11.99 27.82 14.08
N ALA A 174 -12.12 26.94 13.11
CA ALA A 174 -12.35 25.51 13.34
C ALA A 174 -11.24 24.90 14.20
N ARG A 175 -10.02 25.43 14.16
CA ARG A 175 -8.89 25.03 14.98
C ARG A 175 -9.12 25.29 16.46
N GLN A 176 -9.75 26.43 16.80
CA GLN A 176 -10.05 26.77 18.20
C GLN A 176 -11.23 25.96 18.75
N ASN A 177 -12.24 25.73 17.94
CA ASN A 177 -13.43 24.94 18.32
C ASN A 177 -13.12 23.45 18.47
N TYR A 178 -12.23 22.89 17.66
CA TYR A 178 -11.77 21.49 17.80
C TYR A 178 -10.97 21.29 19.08
N SER A 179 -10.13 22.26 19.44
CA SER A 179 -9.37 22.27 20.70
C SER A 179 -10.30 22.39 21.94
N ARG A 180 -11.41 23.12 21.83
CA ARG A 180 -12.38 23.31 22.93
C ARG A 180 -13.33 22.12 23.11
N ASN A 181 -13.69 21.40 22.05
CA ASN A 181 -14.70 20.32 22.10
C ASN A 181 -14.13 18.94 22.47
N ASN A 182 -12.98 18.86 23.13
CA ASN A 182 -12.49 17.67 23.84
C ASN A 182 -12.44 16.32 23.05
N THR A 183 -12.87 16.25 21.79
CA THR A 183 -12.98 14.99 21.07
C THR A 183 -11.60 14.48 20.66
N VAL A 184 -10.72 15.37 20.19
CA VAL A 184 -9.34 15.00 19.83
C VAL A 184 -8.51 14.75 21.08
N ALA A 185 -8.72 15.53 22.16
CA ALA A 185 -8.06 15.33 23.43
C ALA A 185 -8.51 14.01 24.12
N ARG A 186 -9.79 13.63 23.99
CA ARG A 186 -10.29 12.32 24.42
C ARG A 186 -9.67 11.18 23.63
N TRP A 187 -9.54 11.32 22.33
CA TRP A 187 -8.94 10.27 21.49
C TRP A 187 -7.46 10.07 21.81
N ALA A 188 -6.71 11.16 21.99
CA ALA A 188 -5.30 11.12 22.40
C ALA A 188 -5.12 10.50 23.78
N THR A 189 -5.96 10.86 24.77
CA THR A 189 -5.88 10.30 26.13
C THR A 189 -6.36 8.85 26.22
N THR A 190 -7.30 8.43 25.40
CA THR A 190 -7.78 7.03 25.35
C THR A 190 -6.74 6.12 24.69
N SER A 191 -6.10 6.59 23.62
CA SER A 191 -5.03 5.87 22.94
C SER A 191 -3.79 5.70 23.81
N MET A 192 -3.44 6.70 24.62
CA MET A 192 -2.27 6.62 25.53
C MET A 192 -2.51 5.72 26.75
N ARG A 193 -3.76 5.56 27.21
CA ARG A 193 -4.08 4.68 28.35
C ARG A 193 -4.09 3.20 27.98
N SER A 194 -4.27 2.85 26.71
CA SER A 194 -4.18 1.46 26.24
C SER A 194 -2.74 0.93 26.11
N THR A 195 -1.73 1.77 26.25
CA THR A 195 -0.31 1.41 26.18
C THR A 195 0.37 1.26 27.56
N THR A 196 -0.36 1.46 28.66
CA THR A 196 0.19 1.38 30.03
C THR A 196 -0.51 0.31 30.90
N SER A 197 -1.11 -0.69 30.29
CA SER A 197 -1.70 -1.85 30.99
C SER A 197 -1.07 -3.15 30.53
#